data_87bf3ed96e4c16b4e038d34c44024bf6
#
_entry.id   87bf3ed96e4c16b4e038d34c44024bf6
#
_cell.length_a   1.000
_cell.length_b   1.000
_cell.length_c   1.000
_cell.angle_alpha   90.00
_cell.angle_beta   90.00
_cell.angle_gamma   90.00
#
_symmetry.space_group_name_H-M   'P 1'
#
loop_
_entity.id
_entity.type
_entity.pdbx_description
1 polymer ?
#
loop_
_entity_poly.entity_id
_entity_poly.type
_entity_poly.pdbx_seq_one_letter_code
_entity_poly.pdbx_strand_id
1 'polypeptide(L)'
;MKAILRIAITALACAAGLPQVNAQGFTSGSTGSFGPLNITTNTTLDLPTNGIFNCTTITVDQGVTLSFNRNPLNTPVHLLASGDVIINGTINVSGSATLGNFTGGAGGPGGFDGGAGGFVTVNQPTPGGAGQGPGGGKSGIASVGGVASVGGGSYGTVDPTWVNSRDGQPYGSPLLIPLLGGSGGGGVDGNKDAGGGGGGGAILIASSTIIRINGSGAIRSRGGAAVFSSGNGGSGGAIRLVAPRVYGTGIINVNGSGYCGLDCSNVASGAGRVRIDSIFRFEPTNAANDNIGFNIQPSSVASVGSAMVVFPPNNPRLDILQAAGRTIAEGNSGPVFVELPFGANTNQTVTVQARNFTTSVAIRVVLTPAAGDPISFDATIDNVTANPAQVIVPVGIPLNNVVAVNAWTR
;
A
#
# COMPACT_ATOMS: atom_id res chain seq x y z
N MET A 1 -10.16 -61.51 66.34
CA MET A 1 -8.97 -60.68 66.15
C MET A 1 -8.78 -60.42 64.65
N LYS A 2 -9.10 -59.23 64.23
CA LYS A 2 -8.96 -58.78 62.82
C LYS A 2 -7.73 -57.87 62.73
N ALA A 3 -6.68 -58.35 62.07
CA ALA A 3 -5.48 -57.52 61.77
C ALA A 3 -5.73 -56.60 60.61
N ILE A 4 -5.58 -55.25 60.80
CA ILE A 4 -5.67 -54.26 59.80
C ILE A 4 -4.27 -54.02 59.25
N LEU A 5 -4.06 -54.38 57.97
CA LEU A 5 -2.84 -54.09 57.21
C LEU A 5 -2.91 -52.66 56.71
N ARG A 6 -2.05 -51.77 57.20
CA ARG A 6 -1.88 -50.40 56.64
C ARG A 6 -0.82 -50.45 55.57
N ILE A 7 -1.22 -50.19 54.31
CA ILE A 7 -0.30 -50.00 53.20
C ILE A 7 0.02 -48.53 53.17
N ALA A 8 1.27 -48.13 53.37
CA ALA A 8 1.80 -46.80 53.17
C ALA A 8 2.20 -46.67 51.70
N ILE A 9 1.49 -45.83 50.98
CA ILE A 9 1.85 -45.44 49.60
C ILE A 9 2.80 -44.25 49.69
N THR A 10 4.08 -44.48 49.40
CA THR A 10 5.08 -43.44 49.26
C THR A 10 4.99 -42.86 47.82
N ALA A 11 4.44 -41.69 47.67
CA ALA A 11 4.40 -40.97 46.39
C ALA A 11 5.80 -40.40 46.10
N LEU A 12 6.51 -41.03 45.19
CA LEU A 12 7.77 -40.51 44.64
C LEU A 12 7.43 -39.40 43.62
N ALA A 13 7.54 -38.13 44.01
CA ALA A 13 7.39 -36.99 43.13
C ALA A 13 8.63 -36.92 42.22
N CYS A 14 8.54 -37.50 41.03
CA CYS A 14 9.48 -37.20 39.95
C CYS A 14 9.26 -35.76 39.48
N ALA A 15 10.02 -34.83 40.02
CA ALA A 15 10.16 -33.49 39.41
C ALA A 15 11.00 -33.63 38.13
N ALA A 16 10.38 -34.12 37.07
CA ALA A 16 10.94 -33.96 35.72
C ALA A 16 10.91 -32.45 35.41
N GLY A 17 12.08 -31.83 35.52
CA GLY A 17 12.24 -30.45 34.97
C GLY A 17 11.90 -30.51 33.51
N LEU A 18 10.70 -30.02 33.18
CA LEU A 18 10.35 -29.75 31.79
C LEU A 18 11.38 -28.75 31.25
N PRO A 19 12.03 -29.03 30.12
CA PRO A 19 12.87 -28.02 29.50
C PRO A 19 12.00 -26.81 29.29
N GLN A 20 12.37 -25.66 29.90
CA GLN A 20 11.79 -24.37 29.50
C GLN A 20 12.19 -24.19 28.05
N VAL A 21 11.27 -24.47 27.16
CA VAL A 21 11.36 -23.98 25.80
C VAL A 21 11.28 -22.46 25.95
N ASN A 22 12.44 -21.80 25.94
CA ASN A 22 12.49 -20.36 25.74
C ASN A 22 11.80 -20.12 24.38
N ALA A 23 10.54 -19.78 24.42
CA ALA A 23 9.85 -19.31 23.24
C ALA A 23 10.68 -18.12 22.77
N GLN A 24 11.38 -18.29 21.65
CA GLN A 24 12.15 -17.23 21.05
C GLN A 24 11.17 -16.09 20.80
N GLY A 25 11.27 -15.04 21.61
CA GLY A 25 10.32 -13.93 21.56
C GLY A 25 10.33 -13.33 20.14
N PHE A 26 9.17 -12.96 19.62
CA PHE A 26 9.08 -12.26 18.35
C PHE A 26 9.98 -11.02 18.38
N THR A 27 10.72 -10.79 17.30
CA THR A 27 11.48 -9.56 17.08
C THR A 27 10.92 -8.81 15.87
N SER A 28 10.75 -7.49 16.01
CA SER A 28 10.39 -6.61 14.91
C SER A 28 11.52 -6.47 13.87
N GLY A 29 12.72 -6.91 14.19
CA GLY A 29 13.91 -6.68 13.37
C GLY A 29 14.50 -5.28 13.50
N SER A 30 13.97 -4.43 14.38
CA SER A 30 14.54 -3.10 14.63
C SER A 30 15.91 -3.21 15.28
N THR A 31 16.89 -2.48 14.73
CA THR A 31 18.22 -2.31 15.34
C THR A 31 18.25 -1.24 16.41
N GLY A 32 17.18 -0.44 16.56
CA GLY A 32 17.13 0.71 17.47
C GLY A 32 18.01 1.90 17.06
N SER A 33 18.62 1.88 15.88
CA SER A 33 19.61 2.90 15.45
C SER A 33 19.05 4.31 15.32
N PHE A 34 17.73 4.46 15.14
CA PHE A 34 17.06 5.77 15.11
C PHE A 34 16.83 6.33 16.52
N GLY A 35 16.89 5.49 17.57
CA GLY A 35 16.51 5.85 18.92
C GLY A 35 14.99 5.89 19.12
N PRO A 36 14.50 6.59 20.17
CA PRO A 36 13.08 6.78 20.41
C PRO A 36 12.49 7.79 19.42
N LEU A 37 11.38 7.44 18.77
CA LEU A 37 10.60 8.34 17.92
C LEU A 37 9.43 8.91 18.73
N ASN A 38 9.61 10.10 19.27
CA ASN A 38 8.60 10.80 20.07
C ASN A 38 8.03 12.00 19.29
N ILE A 39 6.80 11.90 18.86
CA ILE A 39 6.11 12.92 18.06
C ILE A 39 5.18 13.72 18.95
N THR A 40 5.62 14.93 19.33
CA THR A 40 4.93 15.86 20.24
C THR A 40 4.33 17.06 19.50
N THR A 41 4.66 17.25 18.23
CA THR A 41 4.14 18.29 17.33
C THR A 41 3.90 17.69 15.94
N ASN A 42 3.09 18.35 15.11
CA ASN A 42 2.90 17.91 13.72
C ASN A 42 4.23 17.81 13.01
N THR A 43 4.57 16.62 12.54
CA THR A 43 5.89 16.30 11.98
C THR A 43 5.75 15.59 10.66
N THR A 44 6.57 15.98 9.68
CA THR A 44 6.73 15.23 8.42
C THR A 44 8.17 14.74 8.34
N LEU A 45 8.35 13.44 8.20
CA LEU A 45 9.66 12.80 8.07
C LEU A 45 9.97 12.48 6.61
N ASP A 46 11.20 12.71 6.20
CA ASP A 46 11.71 12.24 4.93
C ASP A 46 12.02 10.74 5.02
N LEU A 47 11.48 9.96 4.07
CA LEU A 47 11.75 8.53 4.05
C LEU A 47 13.19 8.23 3.67
N PRO A 48 13.91 7.39 4.45
CA PRO A 48 15.18 6.82 4.01
C PRO A 48 15.00 6.05 2.71
N THR A 49 16.08 5.83 1.98
CA THR A 49 16.05 5.13 0.67
C THR A 49 15.37 3.76 0.74
N ASN A 50 15.51 3.04 1.86
CA ASN A 50 14.88 1.72 2.09
C ASN A 50 13.51 1.81 2.76
N GLY A 51 13.03 3.03 3.11
CA GLY A 51 11.76 3.25 3.80
C GLY A 51 11.70 2.81 5.25
N ILE A 52 12.84 2.45 5.89
CA ILE A 52 12.87 1.82 7.22
C ILE A 52 13.36 2.78 8.30
N PHE A 53 12.57 2.96 9.35
CA PHE A 53 12.96 3.60 10.60
C PHE A 53 13.14 2.52 11.67
N ASN A 54 14.38 2.37 12.17
CA ASN A 54 14.74 1.41 13.21
C ASN A 54 14.70 2.07 14.58
N CYS A 55 13.52 2.14 15.20
CA CYS A 55 13.32 2.82 16.48
C CYS A 55 13.52 1.89 17.68
N THR A 56 13.80 2.46 18.85
CA THR A 56 13.68 1.75 20.13
C THR A 56 12.23 1.72 20.58
N THR A 57 11.55 2.86 20.58
CA THR A 57 10.12 3.03 20.89
C THR A 57 9.51 4.04 19.92
N ILE A 58 8.18 4.02 19.78
CA ILE A 58 7.45 5.00 18.97
C ILE A 58 6.28 5.52 19.78
N THR A 59 6.19 6.83 19.94
CA THR A 59 5.08 7.50 20.60
C THR A 59 4.60 8.66 19.73
N VAL A 60 3.30 8.70 19.44
CA VAL A 60 2.64 9.82 18.76
C VAL A 60 1.62 10.41 19.72
N ASP A 61 1.84 11.64 20.17
CA ASP A 61 1.00 12.30 21.17
C ASP A 61 -0.38 12.66 20.61
N GLN A 62 -1.34 12.83 21.50
CA GLN A 62 -2.71 13.20 21.16
C GLN A 62 -2.76 14.54 20.43
N GLY A 63 -3.56 14.61 19.37
CA GLY A 63 -3.78 15.84 18.61
C GLY A 63 -2.70 16.17 17.58
N VAL A 64 -1.61 15.39 17.52
CA VAL A 64 -0.55 15.62 16.53
C VAL A 64 -0.59 14.58 15.40
N THR A 65 -0.01 14.94 14.27
CA THR A 65 0.07 14.10 13.08
C THR A 65 1.51 13.87 12.66
N LEU A 66 1.87 12.59 12.50
CA LEU A 66 3.08 12.14 11.83
C LEU A 66 2.76 11.81 10.38
N SER A 67 3.44 12.49 9.45
CA SER A 67 3.36 12.27 8.00
C SER A 67 4.74 11.96 7.42
N PHE A 68 4.79 11.58 6.14
CA PHE A 68 6.03 11.18 5.48
C PHE A 68 6.11 11.74 4.07
N ASN A 69 7.27 12.27 3.70
CA ASN A 69 7.59 12.58 2.31
C ASN A 69 8.03 11.32 1.58
N ARG A 70 7.57 11.13 0.36
CA ARG A 70 8.01 10.01 -0.50
C ARG A 70 9.49 10.17 -0.84
N ASN A 71 10.22 9.04 -0.83
CA ASN A 71 11.57 9.00 -1.39
C ASN A 71 11.52 8.75 -2.92
N PRO A 72 12.64 8.96 -3.65
CA PRO A 72 12.68 8.75 -5.10
C PRO A 72 12.35 7.32 -5.56
N LEU A 73 12.53 6.31 -4.71
CA LEU A 73 12.20 4.91 -5.00
C LEU A 73 10.73 4.58 -4.68
N ASN A 74 9.97 5.53 -4.13
CA ASN A 74 8.58 5.34 -3.69
C ASN A 74 8.39 4.11 -2.78
N THR A 75 9.32 3.91 -1.84
CA THR A 75 9.23 2.78 -0.92
C THR A 75 8.08 2.95 0.09
N PRO A 76 7.46 1.86 0.55
CA PRO A 76 6.55 1.89 1.70
C PRO A 76 7.23 2.38 2.97
N VAL A 77 6.43 2.84 3.93
CA VAL A 77 6.90 3.19 5.28
C VAL A 77 7.02 1.93 6.13
N HIS A 78 8.18 1.72 6.75
CA HIS A 78 8.40 0.66 7.72
C HIS A 78 8.84 1.28 9.05
N LEU A 79 7.95 1.27 10.04
CA LEU A 79 8.24 1.69 11.41
C LEU A 79 8.51 0.44 12.26
N LEU A 80 9.76 0.19 12.57
CA LEU A 80 10.18 -0.94 13.40
C LEU A 80 10.58 -0.44 14.78
N ALA A 81 10.07 -1.07 15.84
CA ALA A 81 10.43 -0.74 17.22
C ALA A 81 10.88 -2.00 17.97
N SER A 82 11.99 -1.92 18.70
CA SER A 82 12.42 -2.97 19.61
C SER A 82 11.59 -3.01 20.90
N GLY A 83 10.94 -1.91 21.27
CA GLY A 83 10.02 -1.74 22.39
C GLY A 83 8.63 -1.28 21.91
N ASP A 84 7.91 -0.59 22.78
CA ASP A 84 6.50 -0.25 22.62
C ASP A 84 6.24 0.77 21.51
N VAL A 85 5.09 0.58 20.85
CA VAL A 85 4.50 1.54 19.90
C VAL A 85 3.17 2.01 20.47
N ILE A 86 3.09 3.31 20.82
CA ILE A 86 1.90 3.94 21.42
C ILE A 86 1.42 5.08 20.52
N ILE A 87 0.20 4.95 20.00
CA ILE A 87 -0.39 5.92 19.06
C ILE A 87 -1.60 6.57 19.73
N ASN A 88 -1.43 7.82 20.19
CA ASN A 88 -2.49 8.66 20.71
C ASN A 88 -2.96 9.71 19.68
N GLY A 89 -2.09 10.07 18.74
CA GLY A 89 -2.32 10.97 17.62
C GLY A 89 -2.56 10.24 16.30
N THR A 90 -2.21 10.88 15.20
CA THR A 90 -2.44 10.34 13.86
C THR A 90 -1.12 9.98 13.16
N ILE A 91 -1.02 8.77 12.59
CA ILE A 91 -0.02 8.43 11.58
C ILE A 91 -0.72 8.48 10.22
N ASN A 92 -0.21 9.27 9.27
CA ASN A 92 -0.87 9.54 7.99
C ASN A 92 0.06 9.25 6.81
N VAL A 93 -0.34 8.27 5.99
CA VAL A 93 0.29 7.92 4.70
C VAL A 93 -0.71 8.00 3.55
N SER A 94 -1.75 8.82 3.68
CA SER A 94 -2.80 8.97 2.66
C SER A 94 -2.26 9.58 1.37
N GLY A 95 -2.92 9.28 0.25
CA GLY A 95 -2.71 9.98 -1.01
C GLY A 95 -3.30 11.39 -0.97
N SER A 96 -2.82 12.24 -1.85
CA SER A 96 -3.26 13.63 -1.96
C SER A 96 -4.48 13.76 -2.86
N ALA A 97 -5.37 14.68 -2.50
CA ALA A 97 -6.39 15.16 -3.42
C ALA A 97 -5.75 15.96 -4.57
N THR A 98 -6.47 16.07 -5.67
CA THR A 98 -6.08 17.02 -6.75
C THR A 98 -6.37 18.44 -6.29
N LEU A 99 -5.53 19.37 -6.69
CA LEU A 99 -5.71 20.80 -6.41
C LEU A 99 -6.40 21.57 -7.54
N GLY A 100 -7.07 20.87 -8.44
CA GLY A 100 -7.86 21.50 -9.52
C GLY A 100 -7.09 21.98 -10.74
N ASN A 101 -5.82 21.65 -10.89
CA ASN A 101 -4.97 22.13 -11.98
C ASN A 101 -4.44 20.97 -12.81
N PHE A 102 -5.25 20.34 -13.64
CA PHE A 102 -4.80 19.34 -14.63
C PHE A 102 -3.88 18.23 -14.10
N THR A 103 -3.30 18.35 -12.90
CA THR A 103 -2.38 17.38 -12.32
C THR A 103 -3.13 16.36 -11.48
N GLY A 104 -2.78 15.09 -11.61
CA GLY A 104 -3.25 14.04 -10.71
C GLY A 104 -2.75 14.25 -9.29
N GLY A 105 -3.50 13.78 -8.29
CA GLY A 105 -3.08 13.76 -6.89
C GLY A 105 -1.89 12.83 -6.70
N ALA A 106 -0.93 13.22 -5.88
CA ALA A 106 0.20 12.36 -5.56
C ALA A 106 -0.24 11.18 -4.67
N GLY A 107 0.25 9.98 -4.96
CA GLY A 107 0.08 8.83 -4.07
C GLY A 107 0.80 9.05 -2.74
N GLY A 108 0.32 8.43 -1.65
CA GLY A 108 1.08 8.33 -0.42
C GLY A 108 2.35 7.47 -0.61
N PRO A 109 3.27 7.42 0.38
CA PRO A 109 4.47 6.59 0.28
C PRO A 109 4.17 5.12 -0.06
N GLY A 110 4.75 4.59 -1.13
CA GLY A 110 4.43 3.26 -1.66
C GLY A 110 3.11 3.17 -2.43
N GLY A 111 2.36 4.27 -2.54
CA GLY A 111 1.14 4.38 -3.35
C GLY A 111 1.40 5.04 -4.70
N PHE A 112 0.37 5.09 -5.55
CA PHE A 112 0.49 5.51 -6.94
C PHE A 112 -0.30 6.78 -7.23
N ASP A 113 0.20 7.57 -8.18
CA ASP A 113 -0.37 8.88 -8.50
C ASP A 113 -1.67 8.75 -9.32
N GLY A 114 -2.55 9.71 -9.18
CA GLY A 114 -3.73 9.87 -10.03
C GLY A 114 -3.35 10.31 -11.45
N GLY A 115 -4.25 10.07 -12.38
CA GLY A 115 -4.11 10.53 -13.77
C GLY A 115 -4.25 12.05 -13.90
N ALA A 116 -3.54 12.64 -14.83
CA ALA A 116 -3.69 14.05 -15.15
C ALA A 116 -5.06 14.35 -15.79
N GLY A 117 -5.61 15.53 -15.59
CA GLY A 117 -6.76 16.03 -16.34
C GLY A 117 -6.38 16.34 -17.79
N GLY A 118 -7.33 16.15 -18.72
CA GLY A 118 -7.18 16.60 -20.10
C GLY A 118 -7.31 18.13 -20.20
N PHE A 119 -7.04 18.67 -21.36
CA PHE A 119 -7.17 20.11 -21.66
C PHE A 119 -7.96 20.31 -22.95
N VAL A 120 -8.54 21.51 -23.10
CA VAL A 120 -9.25 21.88 -24.33
C VAL A 120 -8.26 22.49 -25.33
N THR A 121 -8.12 21.83 -26.49
CA THR A 121 -7.51 22.44 -27.66
C THR A 121 -8.57 23.18 -28.47
N VAL A 122 -8.16 23.98 -29.46
CA VAL A 122 -9.00 24.95 -30.20
C VAL A 122 -10.35 24.38 -30.71
N ASN A 123 -10.53 23.06 -30.79
CA ASN A 123 -11.81 22.46 -31.25
C ASN A 123 -12.12 21.07 -30.65
N GLN A 124 -11.28 20.52 -29.76
CA GLN A 124 -11.49 19.19 -29.24
C GLN A 124 -10.92 19.04 -27.80
N PRO A 125 -11.67 18.48 -26.85
CA PRO A 125 -11.10 18.10 -25.57
C PRO A 125 -10.09 16.95 -25.76
N THR A 126 -8.95 17.03 -25.09
CA THR A 126 -8.02 15.90 -25.02
C THR A 126 -8.46 14.94 -23.91
N PRO A 127 -8.25 13.63 -24.03
CA PRO A 127 -8.51 12.70 -22.95
C PRO A 127 -7.62 13.02 -21.74
N GLY A 128 -8.12 12.76 -20.52
CA GLY A 128 -7.30 12.74 -19.33
C GLY A 128 -6.31 11.58 -19.34
N GLY A 129 -5.44 11.53 -18.34
CA GLY A 129 -4.56 10.42 -18.06
C GLY A 129 -5.23 9.35 -17.18
N ALA A 130 -4.82 8.10 -17.30
CA ALA A 130 -5.23 7.05 -16.36
C ALA A 130 -4.48 7.19 -15.03
N GLY A 131 -5.09 6.73 -13.93
CA GLY A 131 -4.43 6.56 -12.66
C GLY A 131 -3.35 5.48 -12.74
N GLN A 132 -2.28 5.68 -12.00
CA GLN A 132 -1.17 4.74 -11.95
C GLN A 132 -1.44 3.62 -10.94
N GLY A 133 -0.64 2.57 -11.02
CA GLY A 133 -0.72 1.41 -10.14
C GLY A 133 -1.49 0.23 -10.76
N PRO A 134 -1.38 -0.98 -10.15
CA PRO A 134 -1.99 -2.21 -10.70
C PRO A 134 -3.50 -2.13 -10.85
N GLY A 135 -4.17 -1.36 -9.99
CA GLY A 135 -5.59 -1.08 -10.02
C GLY A 135 -5.90 0.36 -10.39
N GLY A 136 -5.09 1.00 -11.25
CA GLY A 136 -5.33 2.37 -11.70
C GLY A 136 -6.65 2.52 -12.44
N GLY A 137 -7.39 3.57 -12.13
CA GLY A 137 -8.62 3.93 -12.84
C GLY A 137 -8.31 4.42 -14.26
N LYS A 138 -9.09 4.01 -15.26
CA LYS A 138 -8.91 4.47 -16.65
C LYS A 138 -9.30 5.94 -16.80
N SER A 139 -8.72 6.60 -17.78
CA SER A 139 -8.97 8.00 -18.11
C SER A 139 -10.43 8.27 -18.52
N GLY A 140 -10.88 9.51 -18.40
CA GLY A 140 -12.16 9.95 -18.96
C GLY A 140 -12.12 9.94 -20.48
N ILE A 141 -13.23 9.46 -21.08
CA ILE A 141 -13.43 9.52 -22.53
C ILE A 141 -14.13 10.84 -22.83
N ALA A 142 -13.59 11.60 -23.78
CA ALA A 142 -14.25 12.79 -24.27
C ALA A 142 -15.64 12.44 -24.84
N SER A 143 -16.69 12.92 -24.21
CA SER A 143 -18.04 12.80 -24.73
C SER A 143 -18.61 14.19 -25.04
N VAL A 144 -19.01 14.42 -26.30
CA VAL A 144 -19.69 15.65 -26.68
C VAL A 144 -21.05 15.68 -25.97
N GLY A 145 -21.17 16.51 -24.92
CA GLY A 145 -22.43 16.73 -24.20
C GLY A 145 -22.80 15.70 -23.11
N GLY A 146 -21.94 14.73 -22.75
CA GLY A 146 -22.19 13.74 -21.72
C GLY A 146 -21.23 13.79 -20.53
N VAL A 147 -21.59 13.12 -19.45
CA VAL A 147 -20.69 12.89 -18.31
C VAL A 147 -19.59 11.93 -18.76
N ALA A 148 -18.35 12.38 -18.81
CA ALA A 148 -17.23 11.52 -19.10
C ALA A 148 -17.17 10.39 -18.04
N SER A 149 -17.23 9.15 -18.49
CA SER A 149 -17.02 7.99 -17.59
C SER A 149 -15.54 7.88 -17.28
N VAL A 150 -15.19 8.02 -16.02
CA VAL A 150 -13.82 7.95 -15.48
C VAL A 150 -13.74 6.81 -14.48
N GLY A 151 -12.61 6.11 -14.41
CA GLY A 151 -12.43 5.00 -13.47
C GLY A 151 -11.85 5.45 -12.13
N GLY A 152 -12.37 4.89 -11.04
CA GLY A 152 -11.77 4.97 -9.70
C GLY A 152 -10.56 4.04 -9.55
N GLY A 153 -9.62 4.42 -8.69
CA GLY A 153 -8.55 3.52 -8.28
C GLY A 153 -9.10 2.36 -7.43
N SER A 154 -8.52 1.17 -7.59
CA SER A 154 -8.85 -0.02 -6.79
C SER A 154 -7.63 -0.58 -6.10
N TYR A 155 -7.84 -1.29 -4.97
CA TYR A 155 -6.82 -2.06 -4.28
C TYR A 155 -7.42 -3.29 -3.60
N GLY A 156 -8.08 -3.16 -2.46
CA GLY A 156 -8.77 -4.26 -1.77
C GLY A 156 -10.12 -4.59 -2.39
N THR A 157 -10.81 -3.57 -2.84
CA THR A 157 -12.12 -3.63 -3.51
C THR A 157 -12.13 -2.74 -4.75
N VAL A 158 -13.18 -2.87 -5.54
CA VAL A 158 -13.63 -1.83 -6.49
C VAL A 158 -14.49 -0.81 -5.75
N ASP A 159 -14.95 0.23 -6.43
CA ASP A 159 -15.97 1.14 -5.91
C ASP A 159 -17.21 0.34 -5.45
N PRO A 160 -17.62 0.45 -4.19
CA PRO A 160 -18.78 -0.30 -3.69
C PRO A 160 -20.12 0.31 -4.11
N THR A 161 -20.15 1.57 -4.55
CA THR A 161 -21.39 2.32 -4.81
C THR A 161 -21.75 2.40 -6.28
N TRP A 162 -20.75 2.41 -7.16
CA TRP A 162 -20.93 2.57 -8.59
C TRP A 162 -19.84 1.85 -9.37
N VAL A 163 -20.03 0.54 -9.61
CA VAL A 163 -19.08 -0.23 -10.42
C VAL A 163 -19.12 0.25 -11.87
N ASN A 164 -17.97 0.73 -12.33
CA ASN A 164 -17.78 1.24 -13.68
C ASN A 164 -16.77 0.35 -14.44
N SER A 165 -17.01 0.06 -15.71
CA SER A 165 -16.08 -0.71 -16.56
C SER A 165 -14.69 -0.06 -16.73
N ARG A 166 -14.55 1.19 -16.30
CA ARG A 166 -13.29 1.94 -16.29
C ARG A 166 -12.56 1.90 -14.97
N ASP A 167 -13.18 1.37 -13.91
CA ASP A 167 -12.52 1.20 -12.60
C ASP A 167 -11.36 0.22 -12.69
N GLY A 168 -10.34 0.47 -11.88
CA GLY A 168 -9.23 -0.46 -11.71
C GLY A 168 -9.69 -1.79 -11.11
N GLN A 169 -8.90 -2.83 -11.29
CA GLN A 169 -9.18 -4.15 -10.70
C GLN A 169 -8.49 -4.28 -9.34
N PRO A 170 -9.07 -5.01 -8.38
CA PRO A 170 -8.44 -5.33 -7.11
C PRO A 170 -7.15 -6.13 -7.32
N TYR A 171 -6.17 -5.92 -6.43
CA TYR A 171 -4.87 -6.59 -6.48
C TYR A 171 -4.26 -6.79 -5.09
N GLY A 172 -3.04 -7.32 -5.07
CA GLY A 172 -2.24 -7.53 -3.86
C GLY A 172 -2.68 -8.74 -3.04
N SER A 173 -1.87 -9.07 -2.04
CA SER A 173 -2.08 -10.22 -1.17
C SER A 173 -2.80 -9.82 0.13
N PRO A 174 -3.71 -10.65 0.67
CA PRO A 174 -4.27 -10.46 2.01
C PRO A 174 -3.22 -10.44 3.15
N LEU A 175 -2.03 -11.00 2.91
CA LEU A 175 -0.91 -10.97 3.85
C LEU A 175 -0.16 -9.64 3.83
N LEU A 176 -0.43 -8.78 2.83
CA LEU A 176 0.33 -7.56 2.56
C LEU A 176 1.85 -7.83 2.43
N ILE A 177 2.16 -8.91 1.72
CA ILE A 177 3.51 -9.32 1.32
C ILE A 177 3.46 -9.63 -0.19
N PRO A 178 4.11 -8.82 -1.04
CA PRO A 178 4.76 -7.55 -0.73
C PRO A 178 3.79 -6.48 -0.22
N LEU A 179 4.33 -5.50 0.52
CA LEU A 179 3.57 -4.36 1.01
C LEU A 179 3.45 -3.32 -0.11
N LEU A 180 2.24 -3.14 -0.65
CA LEU A 180 1.94 -2.22 -1.76
C LEU A 180 0.90 -1.20 -1.31
N GLY A 181 0.97 0.01 -1.84
CA GLY A 181 -0.05 1.03 -1.62
C GLY A 181 -1.19 0.95 -2.63
N GLY A 182 -2.13 1.85 -2.49
CA GLY A 182 -3.31 1.98 -3.36
C GLY A 182 -2.99 2.63 -4.70
N SER A 183 -3.88 2.44 -5.66
CA SER A 183 -3.76 2.98 -7.02
C SER A 183 -4.49 4.30 -7.18
N GLY A 184 -4.02 5.12 -8.11
CA GLY A 184 -4.64 6.40 -8.45
C GLY A 184 -5.95 6.26 -9.23
N GLY A 185 -6.80 7.26 -9.13
CA GLY A 185 -7.98 7.42 -9.97
C GLY A 185 -7.64 8.04 -11.33
N GLY A 186 -8.50 7.85 -12.32
CA GLY A 186 -8.37 8.43 -13.65
C GLY A 186 -8.67 9.94 -13.67
N GLY A 187 -7.98 10.67 -14.52
CA GLY A 187 -8.27 12.06 -14.84
C GLY A 187 -9.37 12.19 -15.90
N VAL A 188 -10.05 13.32 -15.91
CA VAL A 188 -11.16 13.63 -16.81
C VAL A 188 -10.65 14.22 -18.11
N ASP A 189 -11.49 14.24 -19.13
CA ASP A 189 -11.21 14.94 -20.39
C ASP A 189 -11.18 16.48 -20.22
N GLY A 190 -10.71 17.18 -21.22
CA GLY A 190 -10.51 18.62 -21.19
C GLY A 190 -11.74 19.48 -20.94
N ASN A 191 -12.96 18.93 -20.98
CA ASN A 191 -14.18 19.69 -20.66
C ASN A 191 -14.37 19.95 -19.16
N LYS A 192 -13.67 19.24 -18.30
CA LYS A 192 -13.80 19.30 -16.84
C LYS A 192 -12.50 19.58 -16.09
N ASP A 193 -11.37 19.52 -16.76
CA ASP A 193 -10.02 19.92 -16.30
C ASP A 193 -9.56 19.32 -14.98
N ALA A 194 -10.09 18.14 -14.58
CA ALA A 194 -9.79 17.56 -13.28
C ALA A 194 -8.91 16.30 -13.36
N GLY A 195 -7.81 16.28 -12.62
CA GLY A 195 -7.03 15.07 -12.41
C GLY A 195 -7.75 14.09 -11.50
N GLY A 196 -7.30 12.83 -11.49
CA GLY A 196 -7.71 11.81 -10.54
C GLY A 196 -6.97 11.92 -9.20
N GLY A 197 -7.57 11.43 -8.11
CA GLY A 197 -6.93 11.42 -6.79
C GLY A 197 -5.79 10.40 -6.69
N GLY A 198 -4.78 10.67 -5.86
CA GLY A 198 -3.69 9.74 -5.59
C GLY A 198 -4.11 8.56 -4.71
N GLY A 199 -3.51 7.39 -4.91
CA GLY A 199 -3.73 6.21 -4.06
C GLY A 199 -3.14 6.38 -2.66
N GLY A 200 -3.74 5.75 -1.65
CA GLY A 200 -3.20 5.69 -0.30
C GLY A 200 -1.84 4.99 -0.25
N GLY A 201 -0.97 5.40 0.65
CA GLY A 201 0.35 4.78 0.80
C GLY A 201 0.32 3.39 1.42
N ALA A 202 1.48 2.88 1.75
CA ALA A 202 1.64 1.60 2.43
C ALA A 202 2.52 1.76 3.67
N ILE A 203 2.04 1.23 4.80
CA ILE A 203 2.77 1.29 6.06
C ILE A 203 2.76 -0.06 6.77
N LEU A 204 3.96 -0.48 7.22
CA LEU A 204 4.13 -1.57 8.17
C LEU A 204 4.62 -0.96 9.49
N ILE A 205 3.94 -1.32 10.58
CA ILE A 205 4.39 -1.02 11.95
C ILE A 205 4.65 -2.34 12.64
N ALA A 206 5.87 -2.56 13.11
CA ALA A 206 6.24 -3.75 13.85
C ALA A 206 6.87 -3.39 15.20
N SER A 207 6.47 -4.10 16.25
CA SER A 207 7.01 -3.95 17.60
C SER A 207 7.39 -5.29 18.18
N SER A 208 8.54 -5.39 18.82
CA SER A 208 8.93 -6.62 19.54
C SER A 208 8.10 -6.84 20.81
N THR A 209 7.32 -5.87 21.26
CA THR A 209 6.50 -5.91 22.46
C THR A 209 5.01 -5.69 22.16
N ILE A 210 4.56 -4.43 22.04
CA ILE A 210 3.15 -4.09 21.83
C ILE A 210 2.97 -3.00 20.78
N ILE A 211 1.83 -3.03 20.10
CA ILE A 211 1.29 -1.89 19.37
C ILE A 211 -0.05 -1.53 20.01
N ARG A 212 -0.15 -0.31 20.52
CA ARG A 212 -1.38 0.22 21.13
C ARG A 212 -1.84 1.46 20.38
N ILE A 213 -3.10 1.44 19.91
CA ILE A 213 -3.75 2.61 19.30
C ILE A 213 -4.88 3.03 20.22
N ASN A 214 -4.69 4.13 20.95
CA ASN A 214 -5.67 4.65 21.91
C ASN A 214 -6.89 5.25 21.19
N GLY A 215 -7.97 5.52 21.91
CA GLY A 215 -9.25 5.96 21.31
C GLY A 215 -9.18 7.24 20.46
N SER A 216 -8.25 8.16 20.77
CA SER A 216 -7.96 9.35 19.95
C SER A 216 -6.94 9.10 18.83
N GLY A 217 -6.26 7.95 18.85
CA GLY A 217 -5.22 7.57 17.89
C GLY A 217 -5.83 7.10 16.57
N ALA A 218 -5.11 7.36 15.48
CA ALA A 218 -5.51 6.91 14.15
C ALA A 218 -4.30 6.53 13.29
N ILE A 219 -4.49 5.52 12.43
CA ILE A 219 -3.58 5.24 11.31
C ILE A 219 -4.41 5.39 10.03
N ARG A 220 -3.95 6.25 9.12
CA ARG A 220 -4.66 6.59 7.89
C ARG A 220 -3.80 6.31 6.66
N SER A 221 -4.39 5.56 5.73
CA SER A 221 -3.86 5.33 4.39
C SER A 221 -5.01 5.43 3.38
N ARG A 222 -5.65 6.61 3.36
CA ARG A 222 -6.80 6.88 2.50
C ARG A 222 -6.36 7.22 1.09
N GLY A 223 -7.24 6.97 0.12
CA GLY A 223 -7.10 7.57 -1.20
C GLY A 223 -7.31 9.10 -1.16
N GLY A 224 -6.70 9.79 -2.09
CA GLY A 224 -6.93 11.20 -2.35
C GLY A 224 -8.21 11.43 -3.14
N ALA A 225 -8.88 12.54 -2.90
CA ALA A 225 -10.11 12.89 -3.61
C ALA A 225 -9.82 13.60 -4.94
N ALA A 226 -10.75 13.50 -5.90
CA ALA A 226 -10.80 14.43 -7.00
C ALA A 226 -11.60 15.68 -6.58
N VAL A 227 -11.13 16.88 -6.95
CA VAL A 227 -11.71 18.14 -6.47
C VAL A 227 -12.95 18.56 -7.26
N PHE A 228 -13.13 18.08 -8.50
CA PHE A 228 -14.28 18.40 -9.34
C PHE A 228 -15.19 17.20 -9.59
N SER A 229 -16.49 17.47 -9.82
CA SER A 229 -17.61 16.53 -9.93
C SER A 229 -17.49 15.41 -10.96
N SER A 230 -16.39 15.32 -11.64
CA SER A 230 -16.19 14.37 -12.75
C SER A 230 -14.93 13.51 -12.61
N GLY A 231 -13.96 13.86 -11.74
CA GLY A 231 -12.78 13.06 -11.48
C GLY A 231 -13.05 11.96 -10.45
N ASN A 232 -12.34 10.84 -10.55
CA ASN A 232 -12.44 9.77 -9.57
C ASN A 232 -11.27 9.75 -8.59
N GLY A 233 -11.57 9.38 -7.36
CA GLY A 233 -10.58 9.30 -6.29
C GLY A 233 -9.59 8.14 -6.46
N GLY A 234 -8.49 8.23 -5.73
CA GLY A 234 -7.57 7.12 -5.54
C GLY A 234 -8.12 6.10 -4.54
N SER A 235 -7.71 4.84 -4.65
CA SER A 235 -8.05 3.81 -3.68
C SER A 235 -7.33 4.02 -2.34
N GLY A 236 -7.89 3.44 -1.27
CA GLY A 236 -7.15 3.28 -0.02
C GLY A 236 -5.90 2.43 -0.21
N GLY A 237 -4.92 2.57 0.68
CA GLY A 237 -3.67 1.83 0.62
C GLY A 237 -3.59 0.67 1.61
N ALA A 238 -2.41 0.43 2.19
CA ALA A 238 -2.14 -0.71 3.05
C ALA A 238 -1.69 -0.30 4.45
N ILE A 239 -2.24 -0.98 5.46
CA ILE A 239 -1.77 -0.88 6.84
C ILE A 239 -1.53 -2.30 7.36
N ARG A 240 -0.28 -2.60 7.72
CA ARG A 240 0.11 -3.87 8.34
C ARG A 240 0.68 -3.64 9.72
N LEU A 241 0.12 -4.31 10.72
CA LEU A 241 0.55 -4.24 12.12
C LEU A 241 1.05 -5.62 12.56
N VAL A 242 2.25 -5.69 13.14
CA VAL A 242 2.87 -6.96 13.57
C VAL A 242 3.50 -6.78 14.95
N ALA A 243 2.94 -7.42 15.96
CA ALA A 243 3.52 -7.43 17.33
C ALA A 243 2.97 -8.62 18.13
N PRO A 244 3.64 -9.05 19.21
CA PRO A 244 3.08 -10.02 20.15
C PRO A 244 1.66 -9.65 20.60
N ARG A 245 1.40 -8.36 20.86
CA ARG A 245 0.07 -7.83 21.20
C ARG A 245 -0.21 -6.58 20.36
N VAL A 246 -1.38 -6.55 19.72
CA VAL A 246 -1.91 -5.38 18.99
C VAL A 246 -3.30 -5.10 19.53
N TYR A 247 -3.51 -3.95 20.15
CA TYR A 247 -4.78 -3.63 20.82
C TYR A 247 -5.08 -2.13 20.89
N GLY A 248 -6.30 -1.80 21.30
CA GLY A 248 -6.78 -0.44 21.48
C GLY A 248 -8.13 -0.20 20.83
N THR A 249 -8.61 1.04 20.90
CA THR A 249 -9.92 1.47 20.39
C THR A 249 -9.79 2.57 19.31
N GLY A 250 -8.58 2.82 18.83
CA GLY A 250 -8.29 3.84 17.82
C GLY A 250 -8.83 3.50 16.44
N ILE A 251 -8.62 4.40 15.48
CA ILE A 251 -9.16 4.34 14.13
C ILE A 251 -8.11 3.79 13.17
N ILE A 252 -8.50 2.82 12.36
CA ILE A 252 -7.72 2.37 11.18
C ILE A 252 -8.55 2.68 9.94
N ASN A 253 -8.01 3.53 9.04
CA ASN A 253 -8.74 4.01 7.89
C ASN A 253 -7.94 3.84 6.60
N VAL A 254 -8.41 2.94 5.75
CA VAL A 254 -7.89 2.69 4.40
C VAL A 254 -9.00 2.84 3.34
N ASN A 255 -9.97 3.73 3.57
CA ASN A 255 -11.02 3.99 2.61
C ASN A 255 -10.44 4.59 1.32
N GLY A 256 -11.01 4.21 0.20
CA GLY A 256 -10.87 5.00 -1.01
C GLY A 256 -11.48 6.39 -0.83
N SER A 257 -11.30 7.23 -1.80
CA SER A 257 -11.91 8.55 -1.82
C SER A 257 -12.73 8.72 -3.08
N GLY A 258 -13.76 9.54 -3.00
CA GLY A 258 -14.58 9.88 -4.14
C GLY A 258 -14.32 11.29 -4.64
N TYR A 259 -15.31 11.79 -5.33
CA TYR A 259 -15.43 13.19 -5.64
C TYR A 259 -15.62 14.00 -4.33
N CYS A 260 -14.80 15.02 -4.15
CA CYS A 260 -15.02 16.04 -3.13
C CYS A 260 -15.96 17.12 -3.68
N GLY A 261 -17.28 16.91 -3.51
CA GLY A 261 -18.21 18.02 -3.42
C GLY A 261 -18.00 18.77 -2.09
N LEU A 262 -19.03 19.42 -1.60
CA LEU A 262 -18.93 20.21 -0.36
C LEU A 262 -18.63 19.36 0.90
N ASP A 263 -18.79 18.04 0.87
CA ASP A 263 -18.70 17.16 2.03
C ASP A 263 -17.84 15.89 1.85
N CYS A 264 -17.24 15.65 0.68
CA CYS A 264 -16.39 14.47 0.41
C CYS A 264 -17.00 13.11 0.83
N SER A 265 -18.33 13.01 0.86
CA SER A 265 -19.02 11.84 1.40
C SER A 265 -19.21 10.70 0.41
N ASN A 266 -19.06 10.97 -0.90
CA ASN A 266 -19.23 9.96 -1.92
C ASN A 266 -17.94 9.20 -2.18
N VAL A 267 -17.93 7.91 -1.86
CA VAL A 267 -16.81 7.01 -2.15
C VAL A 267 -16.99 6.48 -3.56
N ALA A 268 -16.13 6.92 -4.49
CA ALA A 268 -16.12 6.48 -5.88
C ALA A 268 -14.80 5.76 -6.26
N SER A 269 -14.18 5.09 -5.29
CA SER A 269 -12.96 4.31 -5.50
C SER A 269 -12.85 3.19 -4.48
N GLY A 270 -12.03 2.18 -4.79
CA GLY A 270 -11.89 0.99 -3.97
C GLY A 270 -11.21 1.27 -2.62
N ALA A 271 -11.60 0.52 -1.61
CA ALA A 271 -10.94 0.54 -0.31
C ALA A 271 -9.61 -0.21 -0.33
N GLY A 272 -8.76 0.10 0.63
CA GLY A 272 -7.49 -0.56 0.85
C GLY A 272 -7.59 -1.83 1.69
N ARG A 273 -6.44 -2.28 2.18
CA ARG A 273 -6.30 -3.50 2.97
C ARG A 273 -5.66 -3.23 4.32
N VAL A 274 -6.16 -3.92 5.34
CA VAL A 274 -5.60 -3.94 6.69
C VAL A 274 -5.20 -5.36 7.05
N ARG A 275 -4.00 -5.55 7.59
CA ARG A 275 -3.55 -6.82 8.14
C ARG A 275 -3.01 -6.62 9.55
N ILE A 276 -3.52 -7.41 10.49
CA ILE A 276 -3.04 -7.44 11.88
C ILE A 276 -2.54 -8.84 12.18
N ASP A 277 -1.25 -8.97 12.47
CA ASP A 277 -0.61 -10.21 12.89
C ASP A 277 -0.18 -10.09 14.35
N SER A 278 -0.74 -10.97 15.22
CA SER A 278 -0.51 -10.96 16.67
C SER A 278 -0.52 -12.37 17.23
N ILE A 279 0.32 -12.62 18.24
CA ILE A 279 0.38 -13.90 18.96
C ILE A 279 -0.80 -14.00 19.92
N PHE A 280 -1.00 -12.96 20.73
CA PHE A 280 -2.04 -12.90 21.75
C PHE A 280 -3.27 -12.18 21.24
N ARG A 281 -4.24 -12.93 20.67
CA ARG A 281 -5.45 -12.35 20.06
C ARG A 281 -6.65 -12.31 20.99
N PHE A 282 -6.66 -13.19 21.98
CA PHE A 282 -7.79 -13.44 22.86
C PHE A 282 -7.27 -13.77 24.27
N GLU A 283 -6.78 -12.79 25.00
CA GLU A 283 -6.74 -12.98 26.45
C GLU A 283 -7.99 -12.37 27.03
N PRO A 284 -8.91 -13.20 27.61
CA PRO A 284 -10.00 -12.70 28.43
C PRO A 284 -9.42 -12.31 29.79
N THR A 285 -8.57 -11.31 29.85
CA THR A 285 -8.04 -10.82 31.10
C THR A 285 -8.70 -9.51 31.49
N ASN A 286 -9.64 -9.58 32.41
CA ASN A 286 -9.88 -8.72 33.57
C ASN A 286 -9.53 -7.22 33.48
N ALA A 287 -9.49 -6.61 32.35
CA ALA A 287 -9.39 -5.18 32.30
C ALA A 287 -10.26 -4.66 31.17
N ALA A 288 -11.11 -3.73 31.50
CA ALA A 288 -11.94 -2.97 30.58
C ALA A 288 -11.16 -2.22 29.45
N ASN A 289 -9.91 -2.58 29.22
CA ASN A 289 -8.95 -1.91 28.35
C ASN A 289 -8.27 -2.78 27.29
N ASP A 290 -8.49 -4.11 27.26
CA ASP A 290 -7.80 -5.02 26.32
C ASP A 290 -8.66 -5.42 25.11
N ASN A 291 -9.63 -4.58 24.74
CA ASN A 291 -10.41 -4.81 23.54
C ASN A 291 -9.56 -4.55 22.28
N ILE A 292 -9.40 -5.58 21.43
CA ILE A 292 -9.09 -5.42 20.01
C ILE A 292 -10.34 -4.80 19.36
N GLY A 293 -10.67 -3.59 19.76
CA GLY A 293 -11.86 -2.86 19.36
C GLY A 293 -11.52 -1.73 18.41
N PHE A 294 -10.56 -1.95 17.47
CA PHE A 294 -10.26 -0.92 16.47
C PHE A 294 -11.51 -0.58 15.67
N ASN A 295 -11.75 0.70 15.50
CA ASN A 295 -12.74 1.18 14.55
C ASN A 295 -12.10 1.13 13.14
N ILE A 296 -12.13 -0.08 12.53
CA ILE A 296 -11.75 -0.25 11.14
C ILE A 296 -12.91 0.25 10.30
N GLN A 297 -12.65 1.22 9.43
CA GLN A 297 -13.69 1.85 8.63
C GLN A 297 -14.37 0.85 7.68
N PRO A 298 -15.69 0.95 7.46
CA PRO A 298 -16.52 -0.15 6.93
C PRO A 298 -16.17 -0.68 5.55
N SER A 299 -15.57 0.14 4.69
CA SER A 299 -15.20 -0.31 3.32
C SER A 299 -13.91 -1.11 3.28
N SER A 300 -13.11 -1.14 4.35
CA SER A 300 -11.78 -1.74 4.39
C SER A 300 -11.80 -3.27 4.34
N VAL A 301 -10.91 -3.87 3.56
CA VAL A 301 -10.67 -5.32 3.60
C VAL A 301 -9.70 -5.63 4.73
N ALA A 302 -10.23 -6.06 5.87
CA ALA A 302 -9.44 -6.37 7.04
C ALA A 302 -9.22 -7.88 7.20
N SER A 303 -8.02 -8.28 7.61
CA SER A 303 -7.68 -9.64 7.98
C SER A 303 -6.81 -9.67 9.24
N VAL A 304 -7.06 -10.66 10.09
CA VAL A 304 -6.30 -10.89 11.31
C VAL A 304 -5.60 -12.24 11.23
N GLY A 305 -4.36 -12.31 11.65
CA GLY A 305 -3.56 -13.52 11.56
C GLY A 305 -2.45 -13.60 12.60
N SER A 306 -1.60 -14.61 12.45
CA SER A 306 -0.38 -14.84 13.26
C SER A 306 0.86 -15.01 12.40
N ALA A 307 0.85 -14.47 11.19
CA ALA A 307 2.04 -14.46 10.35
C ALA A 307 3.05 -13.42 10.89
N MET A 308 3.78 -13.84 11.95
CA MET A 308 4.74 -12.98 12.66
C MET A 308 6.04 -12.79 11.84
N VAL A 309 5.91 -12.49 10.56
CA VAL A 309 7.01 -12.23 9.64
C VAL A 309 6.99 -10.76 9.25
N VAL A 310 8.01 -10.01 9.63
CA VAL A 310 8.16 -8.59 9.23
C VAL A 310 8.68 -8.51 7.80
N PHE A 311 9.84 -9.09 7.55
CA PHE A 311 10.42 -9.24 6.23
C PHE A 311 10.67 -10.71 5.93
N PRO A 312 10.05 -11.27 4.87
CA PRO A 312 10.39 -12.61 4.43
C PRO A 312 11.88 -12.66 4.01
N PRO A 313 12.62 -13.70 4.36
CA PRO A 313 14.04 -13.81 4.03
C PRO A 313 14.29 -13.84 2.53
N ASN A 314 13.34 -14.35 1.77
CA ASN A 314 13.36 -14.40 0.31
C ASN A 314 12.10 -13.73 -0.23
N ASN A 315 12.01 -12.40 -0.11
CA ASN A 315 10.85 -11.67 -0.60
C ASN A 315 10.83 -11.69 -2.15
N PRO A 316 9.76 -12.22 -2.77
CA PRO A 316 9.60 -12.16 -4.23
C PRO A 316 9.57 -10.71 -4.69
N ARG A 317 10.32 -10.40 -5.77
CA ARG A 317 10.42 -9.04 -6.30
C ARG A 317 10.50 -9.03 -7.81
N LEU A 318 9.81 -8.07 -8.41
CA LEU A 318 9.97 -7.68 -9.81
C LEU A 318 10.67 -6.32 -9.86
N ASP A 319 11.70 -6.22 -10.72
CA ASP A 319 12.39 -4.98 -10.99
C ASP A 319 12.39 -4.69 -12.50
N ILE A 320 12.09 -3.46 -12.89
CA ILE A 320 12.38 -2.98 -14.24
C ILE A 320 13.85 -2.56 -14.26
N LEU A 321 14.66 -3.27 -15.02
CA LEU A 321 16.10 -2.96 -15.14
C LEU A 321 16.41 -2.01 -16.28
N GLN A 322 15.56 -1.99 -17.31
CA GLN A 322 15.70 -1.12 -18.48
C GLN A 322 14.33 -0.77 -19.06
N ALA A 323 14.17 0.47 -19.49
CA ALA A 323 13.01 0.92 -20.26
C ALA A 323 13.48 1.87 -21.36
N ALA A 324 13.13 1.58 -22.62
CA ALA A 324 13.51 2.36 -23.80
C ALA A 324 15.02 2.72 -23.83
N GLY A 325 15.88 1.74 -23.60
CA GLY A 325 17.33 1.92 -23.58
C GLY A 325 17.92 2.54 -22.30
N ARG A 326 17.10 3.07 -21.40
CA ARG A 326 17.54 3.67 -20.14
C ARG A 326 17.65 2.61 -19.03
N THR A 327 18.80 2.53 -18.37
CA THR A 327 19.01 1.67 -17.20
C THR A 327 18.29 2.21 -15.96
N ILE A 328 17.63 1.33 -15.23
CA ILE A 328 16.87 1.62 -14.01
C ILE A 328 17.50 0.88 -12.84
N ALA A 329 17.64 1.57 -11.70
CA ALA A 329 18.19 0.96 -10.50
C ALA A 329 17.21 -0.10 -9.92
N GLU A 330 17.76 -1.22 -9.47
CA GLU A 330 16.97 -2.23 -8.72
C GLU A 330 16.34 -1.62 -7.46
N GLY A 331 15.17 -2.12 -7.09
CA GLY A 331 14.45 -1.69 -5.88
C GLY A 331 13.58 -0.44 -6.10
N ASN A 332 13.46 0.04 -7.33
CA ASN A 332 12.48 1.09 -7.64
C ASN A 332 11.06 0.51 -7.56
N SER A 333 10.27 1.00 -6.60
CA SER A 333 8.86 0.62 -6.41
C SER A 333 7.90 1.58 -7.12
N GLY A 334 8.39 2.70 -7.64
CA GLY A 334 7.62 3.67 -8.39
C GLY A 334 7.61 3.42 -9.89
N PRO A 335 6.77 4.14 -10.64
CA PRO A 335 6.77 4.07 -12.09
C PRO A 335 8.07 4.61 -12.69
N VAL A 336 8.49 4.02 -13.80
CA VAL A 336 9.62 4.49 -14.59
C VAL A 336 9.07 5.42 -15.69
N PHE A 337 9.40 6.70 -15.65
CA PHE A 337 8.94 7.66 -16.66
C PHE A 337 9.86 7.64 -17.88
N VAL A 338 9.25 7.47 -19.05
CA VAL A 338 9.91 7.49 -20.36
C VAL A 338 9.22 8.51 -21.25
N GLU A 339 10.00 9.31 -21.96
CA GLU A 339 9.54 10.19 -23.02
C GLU A 339 10.39 9.95 -24.27
N LEU A 340 9.74 9.70 -25.40
CA LEU A 340 10.39 9.57 -26.69
C LEU A 340 10.23 10.86 -27.48
N PRO A 341 11.35 11.47 -27.94
CA PRO A 341 11.29 12.67 -28.76
C PRO A 341 10.70 12.40 -30.15
N PHE A 342 10.28 13.45 -30.83
CA PHE A 342 9.80 13.37 -32.21
C PHE A 342 10.84 12.68 -33.11
N GLY A 343 10.38 11.75 -33.94
CA GLY A 343 11.22 10.99 -34.87
C GLY A 343 11.94 9.79 -34.25
N ALA A 344 11.81 9.53 -32.96
CA ALA A 344 12.34 8.32 -32.33
C ALA A 344 11.56 7.07 -32.78
N ASN A 345 12.22 5.91 -32.75
CA ASN A 345 11.54 4.63 -32.97
C ASN A 345 10.59 4.34 -31.82
N THR A 346 9.31 4.12 -32.13
CA THR A 346 8.27 3.78 -31.14
C THR A 346 8.39 2.35 -30.64
N ASN A 347 8.98 1.44 -31.42
CA ASN A 347 9.25 0.05 -31.00
C ASN A 347 10.43 0.04 -30.04
N GLN A 348 10.12 -0.16 -28.78
CA GLN A 348 11.09 -0.16 -27.68
C GLN A 348 11.06 -1.49 -26.93
N THR A 349 11.88 -1.61 -25.90
CA THR A 349 11.90 -2.77 -25.02
C THR A 349 11.87 -2.35 -23.54
N VAL A 350 11.26 -3.21 -22.71
CA VAL A 350 11.35 -3.16 -21.26
C VAL A 350 11.95 -4.45 -20.76
N THR A 351 13.04 -4.38 -20.01
CA THR A 351 13.66 -5.55 -19.37
C THR A 351 13.15 -5.65 -17.95
N VAL A 352 12.51 -6.77 -17.64
CA VAL A 352 11.96 -7.06 -16.30
C VAL A 352 12.72 -8.24 -15.70
N GLN A 353 13.13 -8.12 -14.45
CA GLN A 353 13.77 -9.16 -13.65
C GLN A 353 12.81 -9.67 -12.55
N ALA A 354 12.71 -10.98 -12.45
CA ALA A 354 12.07 -11.66 -11.32
C ALA A 354 13.12 -12.27 -10.39
N ARG A 355 12.91 -12.14 -9.08
CA ARG A 355 13.79 -12.67 -8.04
C ARG A 355 12.95 -13.34 -6.95
N ASN A 356 13.37 -14.52 -6.50
CA ASN A 356 12.82 -15.26 -5.36
C ASN A 356 11.36 -15.75 -5.51
N PHE A 357 10.86 -15.90 -6.72
CA PHE A 357 9.51 -16.45 -6.92
C PHE A 357 9.48 -17.98 -6.84
N THR A 358 10.59 -18.65 -7.12
CA THR A 358 10.70 -20.13 -7.16
C THR A 358 9.74 -20.84 -8.12
N THR A 359 9.07 -20.09 -8.98
CA THR A 359 8.11 -20.57 -9.97
C THR A 359 8.28 -19.81 -11.28
N SER A 360 7.66 -20.29 -12.35
CA SER A 360 7.43 -19.49 -13.54
C SER A 360 6.43 -18.35 -13.22
N VAL A 361 6.78 -17.12 -13.55
CA VAL A 361 6.05 -15.91 -13.15
C VAL A 361 5.42 -15.26 -14.37
N ALA A 362 4.10 -15.28 -14.43
CA ALA A 362 3.37 -14.47 -15.40
C ALA A 362 3.43 -12.99 -14.97
N ILE A 363 3.88 -12.13 -15.87
CA ILE A 363 3.98 -10.68 -15.62
C ILE A 363 3.19 -9.89 -16.66
N ARG A 364 2.85 -8.67 -16.27
CA ARG A 364 2.27 -7.66 -17.15
C ARG A 364 3.08 -6.38 -17.06
N VAL A 365 3.59 -5.91 -18.19
CA VAL A 365 4.15 -4.57 -18.34
C VAL A 365 3.03 -3.64 -18.77
N VAL A 366 2.87 -2.53 -18.06
CA VAL A 366 1.80 -1.54 -18.29
C VAL A 366 2.46 -0.21 -18.63
N LEU A 367 2.09 0.34 -19.76
CA LEU A 367 2.42 1.69 -20.20
C LEU A 367 1.22 2.59 -19.92
N THR A 368 1.37 3.55 -19.02
CA THR A 368 0.35 4.53 -18.69
C THR A 368 0.77 5.89 -19.26
N PRO A 369 0.24 6.31 -20.42
CA PRO A 369 0.54 7.60 -21.00
C PRO A 369 -0.07 8.75 -20.18
N ALA A 370 0.51 9.93 -20.26
CA ALA A 370 -0.01 11.13 -19.59
C ALA A 370 -1.42 11.50 -20.06
N ALA A 371 -1.82 11.08 -21.27
CA ALA A 371 -3.16 11.21 -21.80
C ALA A 371 -3.61 9.89 -22.48
N GLY A 372 -4.81 9.43 -22.16
CA GLY A 372 -5.40 8.20 -22.72
C GLY A 372 -5.32 6.99 -21.77
N ASP A 373 -5.78 5.87 -22.27
CA ASP A 373 -5.85 4.61 -21.52
C ASP A 373 -4.51 3.86 -21.49
N PRO A 374 -4.27 3.05 -20.44
CA PRO A 374 -3.05 2.24 -20.34
C PRO A 374 -3.02 1.14 -21.41
N ILE A 375 -1.81 0.82 -21.86
CA ILE A 375 -1.53 -0.27 -22.80
C ILE A 375 -0.77 -1.36 -22.04
N SER A 376 -1.14 -2.63 -22.22
CA SER A 376 -0.56 -3.75 -21.46
C SER A 376 0.10 -4.77 -22.39
N PHE A 377 1.21 -5.34 -21.93
CA PHE A 377 1.99 -6.38 -22.59
C PHE A 377 2.26 -7.51 -21.60
N ASP A 378 1.83 -8.72 -21.92
CA ASP A 378 2.01 -9.89 -21.06
C ASP A 378 3.27 -10.67 -21.46
N ALA A 379 3.98 -11.20 -20.47
CA ALA A 379 5.16 -12.05 -20.65
C ALA A 379 5.26 -13.05 -19.48
N THR A 380 6.20 -13.98 -19.58
CA THR A 380 6.49 -14.96 -18.53
C THR A 380 7.98 -15.00 -18.27
N ILE A 381 8.38 -15.04 -17.00
CA ILE A 381 9.77 -15.17 -16.56
C ILE A 381 9.94 -16.54 -15.92
N ASP A 382 10.88 -17.35 -16.40
CA ASP A 382 11.23 -18.61 -15.74
C ASP A 382 12.21 -18.35 -14.58
N ASN A 383 11.65 -18.25 -13.38
CA ASN A 383 12.44 -18.07 -12.15
C ASN A 383 12.66 -19.40 -11.40
N VAL A 384 12.40 -20.55 -12.05
CA VAL A 384 12.73 -21.89 -11.55
C VAL A 384 14.19 -22.24 -11.90
N THR A 385 14.54 -22.07 -13.18
CA THR A 385 15.87 -22.45 -13.69
C THR A 385 16.93 -21.40 -13.41
N ALA A 386 16.54 -20.14 -13.23
CA ALA A 386 17.42 -19.03 -12.89
C ALA A 386 16.81 -18.11 -11.82
N ASN A 387 17.63 -17.67 -10.85
CA ASN A 387 17.24 -16.71 -9.82
C ASN A 387 18.44 -15.78 -9.51
N PRO A 388 18.44 -14.49 -9.94
CA PRO A 388 17.36 -13.83 -10.70
C PRO A 388 17.26 -14.29 -12.16
N ALA A 389 16.04 -14.15 -12.72
CA ALA A 389 15.75 -14.38 -14.12
C ALA A 389 15.18 -13.11 -14.78
N GLN A 390 15.38 -12.97 -16.10
CA GLN A 390 14.96 -11.77 -16.82
C GLN A 390 14.16 -12.12 -18.07
N VAL A 391 13.32 -11.18 -18.50
CA VAL A 391 12.65 -11.19 -19.80
C VAL A 391 12.73 -9.81 -20.44
N ILE A 392 12.88 -9.77 -21.75
CA ILE A 392 12.79 -8.55 -22.57
C ILE A 392 11.41 -8.55 -23.22
N VAL A 393 10.62 -7.53 -22.89
CA VAL A 393 9.26 -7.34 -23.39
C VAL A 393 9.28 -6.26 -24.46
N PRO A 394 8.95 -6.57 -25.73
CA PRO A 394 8.78 -5.56 -26.76
C PRO A 394 7.51 -4.75 -26.50
N VAL A 395 7.62 -3.43 -26.61
CA VAL A 395 6.55 -2.47 -26.30
C VAL A 395 6.50 -1.35 -27.34
N GLY A 396 5.30 -0.83 -27.60
CA GLY A 396 5.09 0.37 -28.41
C GLY A 396 4.95 1.59 -27.53
N ILE A 397 5.90 2.51 -27.50
CA ILE A 397 5.84 3.75 -26.72
C ILE A 397 5.43 4.92 -27.62
N PRO A 398 4.35 5.67 -27.30
CA PRO A 398 3.93 6.81 -28.09
C PRO A 398 4.96 7.95 -28.05
N LEU A 399 5.08 8.68 -29.16
CA LEU A 399 5.96 9.86 -29.26
C LEU A 399 5.34 11.07 -28.57
N ASN A 400 6.20 11.99 -28.12
CA ASN A 400 5.80 13.27 -27.52
C ASN A 400 4.79 13.12 -26.37
N ASN A 401 4.92 12.04 -25.63
CA ASN A 401 4.07 11.73 -24.49
C ASN A 401 4.93 11.16 -23.36
N VAL A 402 4.73 11.66 -22.16
CA VAL A 402 5.35 11.05 -20.98
C VAL A 402 4.57 9.79 -20.63
N VAL A 403 5.26 8.67 -20.58
CA VAL A 403 4.68 7.35 -20.31
C VAL A 403 5.27 6.80 -19.02
N ALA A 404 4.41 6.48 -18.06
CA ALA A 404 4.80 5.73 -16.87
C ALA A 404 4.82 4.23 -17.19
N VAL A 405 5.98 3.58 -17.04
CA VAL A 405 6.18 2.15 -17.25
C VAL A 405 6.18 1.44 -15.92
N ASN A 406 5.36 0.43 -15.79
CA ASN A 406 5.24 -0.40 -14.59
C ASN A 406 5.25 -1.88 -14.97
N ALA A 407 5.57 -2.76 -14.01
CA ALA A 407 5.50 -4.22 -14.16
C ALA A 407 4.89 -4.86 -12.91
N TRP A 408 3.96 -5.78 -13.10
CA TRP A 408 3.29 -6.51 -12.02
C TRP A 408 3.27 -8.01 -12.30
N THR A 409 3.10 -8.80 -11.26
CA THR A 409 2.66 -10.19 -11.40
C THR A 409 1.20 -10.23 -11.81
N ARG A 410 0.85 -11.19 -12.67
CA ARG A 410 -0.50 -11.39 -13.17
C ARG A 410 -1.27 -12.43 -12.36
#